data_e98c3711e156eb15e6d2e0f4dc294ee1
#
_entry.id   e98c3711e156eb15e6d2e0f4dc294ee1
#
_cell.length_a   1.000
_cell.length_b   1.000
_cell.length_c   1.000
_cell.angle_alpha   90.00
_cell.angle_beta   90.00
_cell.angle_gamma   90.00
#
_symmetry.space_group_name_H-M   'P 1'
#
loop_
_entity.id
_entity.type
_entity.pdbx_description
1 polymer ?
#
loop_
_entity_poly.entity_id
_entity_poly.type
_entity_poly.pdbx_seq_one_letter_code
_entity_poly.pdbx_strand_id
1 'polypeptide(L)'
;MTLTLMTRFLAVSNQPQAPIFIKPVPENYFLADALQHGIQTKQLNESLSTQNIGLVEEESSVCSQPISKVGFMKTHKTASSTVQNILMRYGMNSDWNFVMYSAGSHLGPPSNQYTLNRPFSSSWLRDVPWHDMAQEQGYNILAFHTKWDQGEVERVLGDGAKYITILRDPVDEFESLYNYVHFEKTFQMDLEQFVSDYIGARRPIQRVNRYLGRNQQLWDLGMVQEDINNHQAVMMKIKQMDQDFDLVMIAEDFESSLVLLSDVLCWPLANMTSLKLNARKKSAIEKLSQKSQKILKDWLWADYKLYEYFKKELEHKKNISGLQRVRKDVVELKKLNDKVKDECVLEVVKNTKTLSSDFVPWSKDVLAFKIDESKDTCKYFGISENHFIEHLRELQMERLKKWRLNL
;
A
#
# COMPACT_ATOMS: atom_id res chain seq x y z
N MET A 1 29.35 -37.44 -51.21
CA MET A 1 30.14 -36.34 -50.69
C MET A 1 29.57 -35.95 -49.33
N THR A 2 30.17 -36.48 -48.27
CA THR A 2 29.72 -36.48 -46.89
C THR A 2 30.44 -35.33 -46.15
N LEU A 3 29.70 -34.40 -45.59
CA LEU A 3 30.27 -33.35 -44.71
C LEU A 3 29.97 -33.71 -43.25
N THR A 4 31.04 -33.99 -42.52
CA THR A 4 31.04 -34.31 -41.09
C THR A 4 31.12 -33.01 -40.32
N LEU A 5 30.12 -32.74 -39.46
CA LEU A 5 30.14 -31.65 -38.48
C LEU A 5 30.72 -32.15 -37.15
N MET A 6 31.86 -31.61 -36.73
CA MET A 6 32.46 -31.84 -35.42
C MET A 6 31.72 -30.98 -34.37
N THR A 7 31.09 -31.63 -33.40
CA THR A 7 30.61 -31.01 -32.15
C THR A 7 31.73 -31.05 -31.11
N ARG A 8 32.17 -29.90 -30.66
CA ARG A 8 33.06 -29.76 -29.49
C ARG A 8 32.20 -29.75 -28.22
N PHE A 9 32.38 -30.74 -27.38
CA PHE A 9 31.91 -30.77 -25.99
C PHE A 9 32.87 -29.94 -25.13
N LEU A 10 32.36 -28.91 -24.46
CA LEU A 10 33.04 -28.26 -23.34
C LEU A 10 32.62 -29.00 -22.07
N ALA A 11 33.56 -29.66 -21.44
CA ALA A 11 33.37 -30.29 -20.12
C ALA A 11 33.32 -29.21 -19.04
N VAL A 12 32.18 -29.09 -18.35
CA VAL A 12 32.05 -28.32 -17.12
C VAL A 12 32.42 -29.24 -15.96
N SER A 13 33.49 -28.91 -15.24
CA SER A 13 33.95 -29.63 -14.07
C SER A 13 33.00 -29.41 -12.89
N ASN A 14 32.28 -30.45 -12.50
CA ASN A 14 31.55 -30.53 -11.23
C ASN A 14 32.55 -30.81 -10.10
N GLN A 15 32.83 -29.79 -9.26
CA GLN A 15 33.36 -30.03 -7.93
C GLN A 15 32.24 -29.88 -6.90
N PRO A 16 32.09 -30.78 -5.94
CA PRO A 16 31.10 -30.65 -4.88
C PRO A 16 31.53 -29.59 -3.88
N GLN A 17 30.69 -28.57 -3.70
CA GLN A 17 30.88 -27.61 -2.59
C GLN A 17 30.50 -28.27 -1.27
N ALA A 18 31.36 -28.11 -0.26
CA ALA A 18 31.16 -28.62 1.09
C ALA A 18 29.93 -27.96 1.75
N PRO A 19 29.13 -28.64 2.57
CA PRO A 19 27.99 -28.11 3.25
C PRO A 19 28.40 -27.10 4.32
N ILE A 20 27.86 -25.89 4.24
CA ILE A 20 27.97 -24.85 5.27
C ILE A 20 27.08 -25.27 6.43
N PHE A 21 27.67 -25.70 7.53
CA PHE A 21 26.95 -25.96 8.78
C PHE A 21 26.65 -24.62 9.47
N ILE A 22 25.37 -24.17 9.37
CA ILE A 22 24.86 -23.06 10.19
C ILE A 22 24.35 -23.66 11.50
N LYS A 23 24.99 -23.27 12.62
CA LYS A 23 24.55 -23.65 13.98
C LYS A 23 23.16 -23.04 14.25
N PRO A 24 22.25 -23.79 14.89
CA PRO A 24 20.94 -23.23 15.28
C PRO A 24 21.13 -22.17 16.37
N VAL A 25 20.48 -21.01 16.20
CA VAL A 25 20.41 -19.94 17.20
C VAL A 25 19.36 -20.36 18.25
N PRO A 26 19.66 -20.27 19.55
CA PRO A 26 18.75 -20.65 20.62
C PRO A 26 17.53 -19.70 20.69
N GLU A 27 16.36 -20.22 21.01
CA GLU A 27 15.07 -19.51 21.12
C GLU A 27 15.00 -18.38 22.17
N ASN A 28 16.05 -18.16 22.97
CA ASN A 28 16.07 -17.22 24.10
C ASN A 28 16.80 -15.90 23.82
N TYR A 29 17.02 -15.51 22.56
CA TYR A 29 17.76 -14.28 22.26
C TYR A 29 16.94 -12.98 22.47
N PHE A 30 15.66 -13.06 22.76
CA PHE A 30 14.79 -11.88 22.96
C PHE A 30 14.71 -11.38 24.41
N LEU A 31 15.39 -12.01 25.38
CA LEU A 31 15.36 -11.61 26.80
C LEU A 31 16.70 -11.14 27.37
N ALA A 32 17.79 -11.23 26.63
CA ALA A 32 19.12 -10.94 27.15
C ALA A 32 19.63 -9.51 26.97
N ASP A 33 19.07 -8.72 26.06
CA ASP A 33 19.56 -7.36 25.75
C ASP A 33 18.98 -6.27 26.69
N ALA A 34 17.94 -6.60 27.48
CA ALA A 34 17.35 -5.66 28.44
C ALA A 34 18.06 -5.62 29.80
N LEU A 35 19.02 -6.50 30.05
CA LEU A 35 19.68 -6.64 31.37
C LEU A 35 21.14 -6.20 31.44
N GLN A 36 21.73 -5.68 30.38
CA GLN A 36 23.16 -5.30 30.38
C GLN A 36 23.44 -3.79 30.53
N HIS A 37 22.43 -2.95 30.70
CA HIS A 37 22.65 -1.54 31.10
C HIS A 37 22.01 -1.27 32.46
N GLY A 38 22.60 -1.90 33.48
CA GLY A 38 22.38 -1.62 34.89
C GLY A 38 22.84 -0.21 35.24
N ILE A 39 21.96 0.75 35.34
CA ILE A 39 22.20 2.02 36.01
C ILE A 39 21.83 1.87 37.46
N GLN A 40 22.85 1.95 38.33
CA GLN A 40 22.73 1.91 39.78
C GLN A 40 21.82 3.02 40.29
N THR A 41 20.72 2.66 40.94
CA THR A 41 19.98 3.54 41.82
C THR A 41 20.74 3.70 43.15
N LYS A 42 21.42 4.82 43.33
CA LYS A 42 21.77 5.30 44.68
C LYS A 42 21.85 6.81 44.70
N GLN A 43 20.96 7.38 45.55
CA GLN A 43 21.02 8.67 46.24
C GLN A 43 20.94 9.95 45.37
N LEU A 44 19.83 10.62 45.46
CA LEU A 44 19.74 12.07 45.68
C LEU A 44 18.34 12.43 46.16
N ASN A 45 18.18 12.34 47.48
CA ASN A 45 17.18 13.18 48.18
C ASN A 45 17.87 14.55 48.44
N GLU A 46 17.04 15.60 48.44
CA GLU A 46 17.29 16.98 48.90
C GLU A 46 17.83 17.96 47.84
N SER A 47 16.91 18.66 47.20
CA SER A 47 16.73 20.10 47.37
C SER A 47 15.55 20.56 46.46
N LEU A 48 14.39 20.79 47.09
CA LEU A 48 13.30 21.59 46.53
C LEU A 48 13.77 23.04 46.44
N SER A 49 14.01 23.53 45.25
CA SER A 49 13.93 24.97 44.98
C SER A 49 13.08 25.15 43.70
N THR A 50 11.98 25.84 43.89
CA THR A 50 11.07 26.36 42.87
C THR A 50 11.86 27.05 41.75
N GLN A 51 11.97 26.44 40.61
CA GLN A 51 12.29 27.13 39.36
C GLN A 51 11.26 26.77 38.31
N ASN A 52 10.76 27.76 37.64
CA ASN A 52 9.81 27.79 36.56
C ASN A 52 9.95 26.60 35.64
N ILE A 53 8.91 25.74 35.58
CA ILE A 53 8.73 24.80 34.50
C ILE A 53 8.34 25.64 33.27
N GLY A 54 9.33 26.10 32.54
CA GLY A 54 9.16 26.53 31.17
C GLY A 54 8.63 25.29 30.39
N LEU A 55 7.45 25.45 29.82
CA LEU A 55 6.94 24.50 28.83
C LEU A 55 8.03 24.42 27.74
N VAL A 56 8.80 23.34 27.76
CA VAL A 56 9.59 22.95 26.59
C VAL A 56 8.55 22.60 25.53
N GLU A 57 8.31 23.52 24.62
CA GLU A 57 7.68 23.20 23.34
C GLU A 57 8.58 22.12 22.73
N GLU A 58 8.10 20.87 22.71
CA GLU A 58 8.74 19.80 21.96
C GLU A 58 8.84 20.30 20.51
N GLU A 59 10.06 20.57 20.07
CA GLU A 59 10.36 20.85 18.67
C GLU A 59 9.80 19.70 17.83
N SER A 60 8.65 19.93 17.21
CA SER A 60 8.16 19.07 16.14
C SER A 60 9.30 18.94 15.12
N SER A 61 9.60 17.75 14.67
CA SER A 61 10.58 17.48 13.60
C SER A 61 10.31 18.48 12.46
N VAL A 62 11.20 19.46 12.33
CA VAL A 62 11.00 20.56 11.38
C VAL A 62 11.12 19.97 9.97
N CYS A 63 9.99 19.71 9.34
CA CYS A 63 9.93 19.40 7.92
C CYS A 63 10.46 20.61 7.14
N SER A 64 11.64 20.49 6.56
CA SER A 64 12.26 21.58 5.81
C SER A 64 11.65 21.77 4.42
N GLN A 65 11.20 20.71 3.77
CA GLN A 65 10.60 20.72 2.43
C GLN A 65 9.62 19.53 2.26
N PRO A 66 8.52 19.69 1.52
CA PRO A 66 7.64 18.59 1.15
C PRO A 66 8.40 17.52 0.36
N ILE A 67 8.19 16.27 0.69
CA ILE A 67 8.72 15.12 -0.06
C ILE A 67 8.05 15.08 -1.43
N SER A 68 8.85 15.10 -2.49
CA SER A 68 8.40 15.14 -3.88
C SER A 68 8.45 13.79 -4.61
N LYS A 69 8.97 12.76 -3.96
CA LYS A 69 9.09 11.42 -4.55
C LYS A 69 8.48 10.38 -3.62
N VAL A 70 7.43 9.70 -4.09
CA VAL A 70 6.64 8.76 -3.29
C VAL A 70 6.38 7.48 -4.06
N GLY A 71 6.86 6.36 -3.53
CA GLY A 71 6.50 5.01 -3.96
C GLY A 71 5.40 4.45 -3.06
N PHE A 72 4.16 4.44 -3.54
CA PHE A 72 3.04 3.83 -2.83
C PHE A 72 2.73 2.45 -3.40
N MET A 73 3.02 1.41 -2.63
CA MET A 73 2.52 0.08 -2.96
C MET A 73 1.03 -0.02 -2.67
N LYS A 74 0.25 -0.01 -3.73
CA LYS A 74 -1.21 -0.10 -3.67
C LYS A 74 -1.65 -1.55 -3.52
N THR A 75 -1.87 -2.00 -2.29
CA THR A 75 -2.37 -3.34 -1.96
C THR A 75 -3.86 -3.48 -2.25
N HIS A 76 -4.32 -4.72 -2.51
CA HIS A 76 -5.73 -4.99 -2.80
C HIS A 76 -6.60 -4.90 -1.54
N LYS A 77 -7.73 -4.23 -1.65
CA LYS A 77 -8.85 -4.20 -0.68
C LYS A 77 -8.51 -3.69 0.74
N THR A 78 -7.49 -2.84 0.86
CA THR A 78 -6.97 -2.28 2.11
C THR A 78 -7.29 -0.79 2.32
N ALA A 79 -8.28 -0.23 1.65
CA ALA A 79 -8.56 1.20 1.54
C ALA A 79 -7.51 2.00 0.74
N SER A 80 -6.64 1.33 0.01
CA SER A 80 -5.55 1.92 -0.76
C SER A 80 -6.00 2.91 -1.85
N SER A 81 -7.22 2.80 -2.37
CA SER A 81 -7.77 3.78 -3.34
C SER A 81 -7.96 5.17 -2.73
N THR A 82 -8.25 5.27 -1.42
CA THR A 82 -8.34 6.56 -0.73
C THR A 82 -6.96 7.20 -0.59
N VAL A 83 -5.94 6.42 -0.21
CA VAL A 83 -4.54 6.89 -0.16
C VAL A 83 -4.06 7.32 -1.55
N GLN A 84 -4.32 6.51 -2.56
CA GLN A 84 -4.00 6.84 -3.95
C GLN A 84 -4.63 8.16 -4.38
N ASN A 85 -5.91 8.40 -4.07
CA ASN A 85 -6.60 9.64 -4.38
C ASN A 85 -5.91 10.86 -3.74
N ILE A 86 -5.48 10.75 -2.47
CA ILE A 86 -4.70 11.79 -1.78
C ILE A 86 -3.42 12.10 -2.55
N LEU A 87 -2.64 11.06 -2.89
CA LEU A 87 -1.38 11.21 -3.63
C LEU A 87 -1.60 11.82 -5.03
N MET A 88 -2.64 11.37 -5.73
CA MET A 88 -2.97 11.89 -7.06
C MET A 88 -3.36 13.35 -7.03
N ARG A 89 -4.19 13.77 -6.07
CA ARG A 89 -4.58 15.19 -5.91
C ARG A 89 -3.38 16.08 -5.58
N TYR A 90 -2.52 15.62 -4.65
CA TYR A 90 -1.34 16.37 -4.29
C TYR A 90 -0.36 16.51 -5.46
N GLY A 91 -0.05 15.40 -6.14
CA GLY A 91 0.86 15.39 -7.28
C GLY A 91 0.32 16.18 -8.47
N MET A 92 -0.99 16.12 -8.72
CA MET A 92 -1.64 16.94 -9.77
C MET A 92 -1.48 18.44 -9.49
N ASN A 93 -1.76 18.87 -8.25
CA ASN A 93 -1.64 20.28 -7.85
C ASN A 93 -0.19 20.77 -7.78
N SER A 94 0.77 19.87 -7.79
CA SER A 94 2.21 20.16 -7.77
C SER A 94 2.88 19.98 -9.14
N ASP A 95 2.12 19.71 -10.20
CA ASP A 95 2.61 19.42 -11.55
C ASP A 95 3.62 18.26 -11.62
N TRP A 96 3.42 17.23 -10.82
CA TRP A 96 4.34 16.11 -10.69
C TRP A 96 4.14 15.01 -11.74
N ASN A 97 5.22 14.27 -12.03
CA ASN A 97 5.21 13.16 -12.97
C ASN A 97 4.86 11.84 -12.27
N PHE A 98 3.83 11.18 -12.78
CA PHE A 98 3.38 9.87 -12.31
C PHE A 98 3.98 8.74 -13.15
N VAL A 99 4.36 7.66 -12.47
CA VAL A 99 4.73 6.41 -13.13
C VAL A 99 3.45 5.70 -13.56
N MET A 100 3.11 5.75 -14.83
CA MET A 100 1.89 5.14 -15.40
C MET A 100 2.07 4.77 -16.86
N TYR A 101 1.26 3.79 -17.32
CA TYR A 101 1.19 3.44 -18.73
C TYR A 101 0.30 4.40 -19.53
N SER A 102 0.35 4.26 -20.86
CA SER A 102 -0.48 5.01 -21.80
C SER A 102 -1.98 4.66 -21.72
N ALA A 103 -2.33 3.57 -21.06
CA ALA A 103 -3.71 3.16 -20.80
C ALA A 103 -3.79 2.31 -19.52
N GLY A 104 -4.99 2.21 -18.92
CA GLY A 104 -5.30 1.38 -17.77
C GLY A 104 -4.76 1.92 -16.45
N SER A 105 -4.95 1.13 -15.39
CA SER A 105 -4.69 1.51 -13.98
C SER A 105 -3.71 0.58 -13.25
N HIS A 106 -3.06 -0.32 -13.97
CA HIS A 106 -2.15 -1.32 -13.41
C HIS A 106 -0.79 -1.27 -14.12
N LEU A 107 0.26 -1.58 -13.39
CA LEU A 107 1.64 -1.67 -13.87
C LEU A 107 2.12 -3.13 -13.84
N GLY A 108 1.41 -4.00 -14.53
CA GLY A 108 1.83 -5.38 -14.80
C GLY A 108 2.64 -5.49 -16.09
N PRO A 109 3.01 -6.72 -16.54
CA PRO A 109 3.74 -6.91 -17.78
C PRO A 109 3.04 -6.27 -19.00
N PRO A 110 3.76 -5.63 -19.93
CA PRO A 110 3.14 -4.95 -21.09
C PRO A 110 2.25 -5.83 -21.95
N SER A 111 2.53 -7.14 -22.02
CA SER A 111 1.67 -8.11 -22.72
C SER A 111 0.28 -8.27 -22.10
N ASN A 112 0.15 -8.03 -20.80
CA ASN A 112 -1.12 -7.97 -20.07
C ASN A 112 -0.91 -7.23 -18.73
N GLN A 113 -1.05 -5.91 -18.75
CA GLN A 113 -0.81 -5.06 -17.59
C GLN A 113 -1.69 -5.37 -16.37
N TYR A 114 -2.86 -5.98 -16.56
CA TYR A 114 -3.77 -6.35 -15.47
C TYR A 114 -3.38 -7.66 -14.77
N THR A 115 -2.35 -8.36 -15.27
CA THR A 115 -1.87 -9.61 -14.67
C THR A 115 -0.67 -9.33 -13.76
N LEU A 116 -0.90 -9.15 -12.47
CA LEU A 116 0.14 -8.84 -11.48
C LEU A 116 0.86 -10.11 -10.97
N ASN A 117 1.25 -10.98 -11.87
CA ASN A 117 1.92 -12.26 -11.55
C ASN A 117 3.46 -12.17 -11.55
N ARG A 118 4.01 -11.06 -12.00
CA ARG A 118 5.45 -10.78 -11.98
C ARG A 118 5.71 -9.48 -11.23
N PRO A 119 6.84 -9.37 -10.51
CA PRO A 119 7.26 -8.12 -9.92
C PRO A 119 7.40 -7.01 -10.98
N PHE A 120 7.19 -5.78 -10.56
CA PHE A 120 7.36 -4.61 -11.41
C PHE A 120 8.77 -4.57 -11.99
N SER A 121 8.88 -4.09 -13.23
CA SER A 121 10.18 -3.80 -13.84
C SER A 121 10.14 -2.43 -14.51
N SER A 122 11.12 -1.59 -14.21
CA SER A 122 11.30 -0.28 -14.81
C SER A 122 11.43 -0.34 -16.34
N SER A 123 11.93 -1.47 -16.85
CA SER A 123 12.05 -1.70 -18.29
C SER A 123 10.71 -1.70 -19.03
N TRP A 124 9.60 -1.94 -18.35
CA TRP A 124 8.26 -1.91 -18.94
C TRP A 124 7.77 -0.51 -19.30
N LEU A 125 8.44 0.53 -18.78
CA LEU A 125 8.09 1.92 -19.07
C LEU A 125 8.66 2.40 -20.41
N ARG A 126 9.62 1.70 -21.03
CA ARG A 126 10.32 2.12 -22.26
C ARG A 126 9.39 2.41 -23.42
N ASP A 127 8.28 1.68 -23.51
CA ASP A 127 7.30 1.84 -24.60
C ASP A 127 6.22 2.90 -24.28
N VAL A 128 6.32 3.59 -23.13
CA VAL A 128 5.39 4.67 -22.78
C VAL A 128 5.79 5.93 -23.54
N PRO A 129 4.88 6.58 -24.28
CA PRO A 129 5.22 7.67 -25.22
C PRO A 129 5.91 8.88 -24.61
N TRP A 130 5.75 9.10 -23.31
CA TRP A 130 6.36 10.23 -22.57
C TRP A 130 7.49 9.78 -21.63
N HIS A 131 7.87 8.51 -21.65
CA HIS A 131 8.83 7.96 -20.68
C HIS A 131 10.14 8.73 -20.63
N ASP A 132 10.76 8.96 -21.78
CA ASP A 132 12.04 9.68 -21.88
C ASP A 132 11.94 11.10 -21.28
N MET A 133 10.87 11.83 -21.60
CA MET A 133 10.64 13.17 -21.08
C MET A 133 10.40 13.16 -19.56
N ALA A 134 9.60 12.20 -19.08
CA ALA A 134 9.33 12.08 -17.66
C ALA A 134 10.57 11.60 -16.88
N GLN A 135 11.40 10.75 -17.47
CA GLN A 135 12.66 10.32 -16.87
C GLN A 135 13.68 11.47 -16.79
N GLU A 136 13.75 12.31 -17.79
CA GLU A 136 14.64 13.48 -17.82
C GLU A 136 14.25 14.52 -16.74
N GLN A 137 12.95 14.77 -16.54
CA GLN A 137 12.46 15.63 -15.45
C GLN A 137 12.50 14.95 -14.08
N GLY A 138 12.50 13.62 -14.04
CA GLY A 138 12.31 12.78 -12.87
C GLY A 138 10.84 12.42 -12.63
N TYR A 139 10.61 11.15 -12.27
CA TYR A 139 9.33 10.69 -11.77
C TYR A 139 9.16 11.06 -10.30
N ASN A 140 7.93 11.39 -9.90
CA ASN A 140 7.58 11.81 -8.55
C ASN A 140 6.75 10.75 -7.82
N ILE A 141 5.70 10.21 -8.45
CA ILE A 141 4.74 9.33 -7.77
C ILE A 141 4.57 8.02 -8.54
N LEU A 142 4.78 6.90 -7.84
CA LEU A 142 4.27 5.58 -8.22
C LEU A 142 3.15 5.22 -7.24
N ALA A 143 1.90 5.13 -7.72
CA ALA A 143 0.73 4.88 -6.87
C ALA A 143 -0.33 4.01 -7.57
N PHE A 144 0.10 3.03 -8.37
CA PHE A 144 -0.78 2.16 -9.14
C PHE A 144 -0.63 0.70 -8.70
N HIS A 145 -1.64 -0.12 -8.98
CA HIS A 145 -1.50 -1.54 -8.72
C HIS A 145 -0.33 -2.14 -9.49
N THR A 146 0.56 -2.78 -8.76
CA THR A 146 1.68 -3.55 -9.30
C THR A 146 2.01 -4.69 -8.34
N LYS A 147 2.86 -5.61 -8.70
CA LYS A 147 3.52 -6.49 -7.73
C LYS A 147 4.85 -5.84 -7.37
N TRP A 148 5.06 -5.57 -6.08
CA TRP A 148 6.17 -4.74 -5.62
C TRP A 148 7.54 -5.35 -5.90
N ASP A 149 8.45 -4.51 -6.36
CA ASP A 149 9.89 -4.75 -6.43
C ASP A 149 10.60 -3.47 -6.02
N GLN A 150 11.18 -3.47 -4.82
CA GLN A 150 11.81 -2.27 -4.23
C GLN A 150 12.88 -1.70 -5.14
N GLY A 151 13.83 -2.54 -5.61
CA GLY A 151 14.95 -2.07 -6.44
C GLY A 151 14.53 -1.49 -7.78
N GLU A 152 13.46 -2.03 -8.40
CA GLU A 152 12.92 -1.49 -9.65
C GLU A 152 12.19 -0.16 -9.43
N VAL A 153 11.50 -0.01 -8.29
CA VAL A 153 10.82 1.25 -7.94
C VAL A 153 11.85 2.34 -7.60
N GLU A 154 12.90 2.01 -6.85
CA GLU A 154 14.03 2.91 -6.56
C GLU A 154 14.72 3.38 -7.84
N ARG A 155 14.90 2.48 -8.81
CA ARG A 155 15.50 2.82 -10.09
C ARG A 155 14.69 3.84 -10.89
N VAL A 156 13.36 3.86 -10.71
CA VAL A 156 12.47 4.81 -11.40
C VAL A 156 12.38 6.13 -10.65
N LEU A 157 12.20 6.10 -9.31
CA LEU A 157 12.00 7.30 -8.51
C LEU A 157 13.33 7.98 -8.14
N GLY A 158 14.42 7.22 -8.04
CA GLY A 158 15.73 7.70 -7.62
C GLY A 158 15.80 8.11 -6.16
N ASP A 159 16.91 8.75 -5.79
CA ASP A 159 17.23 9.10 -4.40
C ASP A 159 16.20 10.03 -3.75
N GLY A 160 16.04 9.89 -2.43
CA GLY A 160 15.16 10.72 -1.60
C GLY A 160 13.68 10.35 -1.68
N ALA A 161 13.33 9.26 -2.34
CA ALA A 161 11.95 8.78 -2.37
C ALA A 161 11.54 8.20 -1.01
N LYS A 162 10.26 8.38 -0.64
CA LYS A 162 9.61 7.74 0.50
C LYS A 162 8.71 6.60 0.03
N TYR A 163 8.83 5.46 0.69
CA TYR A 163 8.08 4.26 0.35
C TYR A 163 7.00 3.99 1.40
N ILE A 164 5.78 3.84 0.94
CA ILE A 164 4.63 3.67 1.82
C ILE A 164 3.70 2.58 1.30
N THR A 165 2.99 1.94 2.20
CA THR A 165 1.92 0.98 1.87
C THR A 165 0.84 1.00 2.94
N ILE A 166 -0.24 0.24 2.73
CA ILE A 166 -1.33 0.10 3.69
C ILE A 166 -1.77 -1.35 3.77
N LEU A 167 -1.94 -1.84 5.00
CA LEU A 167 -2.43 -3.19 5.30
C LEU A 167 -3.80 -3.13 5.95
N ARG A 168 -4.49 -4.26 5.93
CA ARG A 168 -5.80 -4.46 6.56
C ARG A 168 -5.85 -5.81 7.24
N ASP A 169 -6.75 -6.00 8.21
CA ASP A 169 -7.03 -7.32 8.78
C ASP A 169 -7.23 -8.33 7.64
N PRO A 170 -6.46 -9.43 7.60
CA PRO A 170 -6.47 -10.35 6.46
C PRO A 170 -7.80 -11.06 6.21
N VAL A 171 -8.62 -11.29 7.25
CA VAL A 171 -9.97 -11.86 7.07
C VAL A 171 -10.88 -10.84 6.40
N ASP A 172 -10.85 -9.59 6.84
CA ASP A 172 -11.66 -8.51 6.26
C ASP A 172 -11.20 -8.13 4.85
N GLU A 173 -9.89 -8.22 4.60
CA GLU A 173 -9.32 -8.03 3.27
C GLU A 173 -9.81 -9.13 2.32
N PHE A 174 -9.66 -10.40 2.71
CA PHE A 174 -10.04 -11.54 1.88
C PHE A 174 -11.55 -11.59 1.63
N GLU A 175 -12.39 -11.32 2.63
CA GLU A 175 -13.84 -11.18 2.47
C GLU A 175 -14.15 -10.08 1.42
N SER A 176 -13.47 -8.95 1.52
CA SER A 176 -13.63 -7.86 0.55
C SER A 176 -13.16 -8.25 -0.84
N LEU A 177 -12.06 -9.00 -0.96
CA LEU A 177 -11.52 -9.47 -2.23
C LEU A 177 -12.46 -10.50 -2.87
N TYR A 178 -12.94 -11.47 -2.09
CA TYR A 178 -13.85 -12.52 -2.53
C TYR A 178 -15.08 -11.96 -3.25
N ASN A 179 -15.72 -10.99 -2.61
CA ASN A 179 -16.91 -10.32 -3.17
C ASN A 179 -16.57 -9.40 -4.36
N TYR A 180 -15.44 -8.69 -4.28
CA TYR A 180 -15.06 -7.70 -5.31
C TYR A 180 -14.73 -8.34 -6.66
N VAL A 181 -14.02 -9.45 -6.65
CA VAL A 181 -13.62 -10.16 -7.88
C VAL A 181 -14.57 -11.29 -8.25
N HIS A 182 -15.70 -11.39 -7.55
CA HIS A 182 -16.74 -12.39 -7.81
C HIS A 182 -16.23 -13.83 -7.74
N PHE A 183 -15.48 -14.17 -6.68
CA PHE A 183 -15.02 -15.56 -6.48
C PHE A 183 -16.17 -16.54 -6.32
N GLU A 184 -17.35 -16.09 -5.85
CA GLU A 184 -18.56 -16.91 -5.83
C GLU A 184 -18.93 -17.48 -7.21
N LYS A 185 -18.63 -16.75 -8.29
CA LYS A 185 -18.84 -17.25 -9.66
C LYS A 185 -17.77 -18.24 -10.09
N THR A 186 -16.52 -18.02 -9.63
CA THR A 186 -15.39 -18.90 -9.96
C THR A 186 -15.50 -20.24 -9.25
N PHE A 187 -15.85 -20.22 -7.96
CA PHE A 187 -15.88 -21.41 -7.12
C PHE A 187 -17.29 -22.02 -7.02
N GLN A 188 -18.34 -21.34 -7.50
CA GLN A 188 -19.75 -21.71 -7.39
C GLN A 188 -20.17 -21.93 -5.92
N MET A 189 -19.67 -21.09 -5.03
CA MET A 189 -19.88 -21.14 -3.58
C MET A 189 -19.98 -19.70 -3.05
N ASP A 190 -20.77 -19.48 -1.99
CA ASP A 190 -20.63 -18.27 -1.18
C ASP A 190 -19.37 -18.36 -0.32
N LEU A 191 -19.02 -17.27 0.38
CA LEU A 191 -17.79 -17.23 1.15
C LEU A 191 -17.82 -18.20 2.35
N GLU A 192 -18.95 -18.37 3.02
CA GLU A 192 -19.08 -19.30 4.15
C GLU A 192 -18.86 -20.75 3.69
N GLN A 193 -19.49 -21.14 2.60
CA GLN A 193 -19.29 -22.47 1.98
C GLN A 193 -17.85 -22.65 1.49
N PHE A 194 -17.28 -21.63 0.85
CA PHE A 194 -15.89 -21.70 0.38
C PHE A 194 -14.92 -21.92 1.54
N VAL A 195 -15.13 -21.25 2.66
CA VAL A 195 -14.26 -21.42 3.85
C VAL A 195 -14.48 -22.78 4.50
N SER A 196 -15.73 -23.21 4.71
CA SER A 196 -16.03 -24.47 5.40
C SER A 196 -15.65 -25.69 4.58
N ASP A 197 -16.02 -25.71 3.30
CA ASP A 197 -16.01 -26.91 2.45
C ASP A 197 -14.79 -27.00 1.54
N TYR A 198 -14.19 -25.87 1.21
CA TYR A 198 -13.02 -25.83 0.33
C TYR A 198 -11.72 -25.65 1.12
N ILE A 199 -11.62 -24.58 1.93
CA ILE A 199 -10.44 -24.36 2.77
C ILE A 199 -10.40 -25.39 3.91
N GLY A 200 -11.52 -25.62 4.59
CA GLY A 200 -11.63 -26.58 5.69
C GLY A 200 -11.27 -28.02 5.26
N ALA A 201 -11.58 -28.40 4.02
CA ALA A 201 -11.18 -29.69 3.43
C ALA A 201 -9.74 -29.69 2.90
N ARG A 202 -8.98 -28.60 3.08
CA ARG A 202 -7.59 -28.45 2.62
C ARG A 202 -7.38 -28.70 1.13
N ARG A 203 -8.36 -28.35 0.31
CA ARG A 203 -8.25 -28.48 -1.14
C ARG A 203 -7.18 -27.50 -1.66
N PRO A 204 -6.37 -27.90 -2.67
CA PRO A 204 -5.40 -27.00 -3.27
C PRO A 204 -6.12 -25.87 -3.99
N ILE A 205 -5.74 -24.65 -3.69
CA ILE A 205 -6.34 -23.44 -4.26
C ILE A 205 -5.27 -22.70 -5.06
N GLN A 206 -5.51 -22.61 -6.37
CA GLN A 206 -4.68 -21.77 -7.24
C GLN A 206 -5.17 -20.33 -7.19
N ARG A 207 -4.27 -19.39 -7.46
CA ARG A 207 -4.63 -17.97 -7.58
C ARG A 207 -5.53 -17.75 -8.79
N VAL A 208 -6.65 -17.07 -8.57
CA VAL A 208 -7.53 -16.63 -9.64
C VAL A 208 -6.81 -15.57 -10.48
N ASN A 209 -6.95 -15.64 -11.79
CA ASN A 209 -6.22 -14.79 -12.74
C ASN A 209 -4.69 -14.80 -12.52
N ARG A 210 -4.16 -15.85 -11.86
CA ARG A 210 -2.74 -16.05 -11.54
C ARG A 210 -2.16 -15.13 -10.48
N TYR A 211 -2.93 -14.21 -9.89
CA TYR A 211 -2.41 -13.28 -8.89
C TYR A 211 -3.33 -13.01 -7.69
N LEU A 212 -4.65 -13.31 -7.77
CA LEU A 212 -5.60 -13.05 -6.69
C LEU A 212 -5.84 -14.30 -5.83
N GLY A 213 -5.76 -14.17 -4.51
CA GLY A 213 -6.05 -15.28 -3.62
C GLY A 213 -5.41 -15.21 -2.23
N ARG A 214 -4.97 -16.33 -1.72
CA ARG A 214 -4.42 -16.52 -0.37
C ARG A 214 -3.21 -15.61 -0.10
N ASN A 215 -3.21 -14.99 1.09
CA ASN A 215 -2.13 -14.08 1.51
C ASN A 215 -1.86 -13.00 0.44
N GLN A 216 -2.90 -12.26 0.08
CA GLN A 216 -2.85 -11.30 -1.01
C GLN A 216 -1.93 -10.12 -0.71
N GLN A 217 -1.89 -9.69 0.54
CA GLN A 217 -1.07 -8.54 0.92
C GLN A 217 0.42 -8.85 0.76
N LEU A 218 0.90 -10.01 1.22
CA LEU A 218 2.28 -10.44 0.98
C LEU A 218 2.58 -10.66 -0.51
N TRP A 219 1.60 -11.18 -1.26
CA TRP A 219 1.76 -11.31 -2.71
C TRP A 219 1.96 -9.97 -3.40
N ASP A 220 1.11 -8.99 -3.10
CA ASP A 220 1.20 -7.64 -3.64
C ASP A 220 2.56 -7.00 -3.31
N LEU A 221 3.06 -7.25 -2.10
CA LEU A 221 4.35 -6.77 -1.60
C LEU A 221 5.55 -7.58 -2.14
N GLY A 222 5.34 -8.35 -3.20
CA GLY A 222 6.40 -8.98 -3.98
C GLY A 222 6.77 -10.40 -3.59
N MET A 223 6.14 -10.99 -2.55
CA MET A 223 6.45 -12.36 -2.16
C MET A 223 6.03 -13.37 -3.25
N VAL A 224 6.85 -14.39 -3.46
CA VAL A 224 6.55 -15.46 -4.44
C VAL A 224 5.74 -16.58 -3.79
N GLN A 225 4.98 -17.31 -4.62
CA GLN A 225 4.02 -18.33 -4.13
C GLN A 225 4.72 -19.47 -3.38
N GLU A 226 5.90 -19.82 -3.79
CA GLU A 226 6.71 -20.91 -3.24
C GLU A 226 7.11 -20.61 -1.80
N ASP A 227 7.39 -19.33 -1.49
CA ASP A 227 7.89 -18.87 -0.20
C ASP A 227 6.77 -18.55 0.79
N ILE A 228 5.54 -18.32 0.32
CA ILE A 228 4.40 -17.94 1.18
C ILE A 228 4.08 -19.01 2.26
N ASN A 229 4.43 -20.27 2.03
CA ASN A 229 4.26 -21.35 3.00
C ASN A 229 5.50 -21.58 3.88
N ASN A 230 6.60 -20.90 3.61
CA ASN A 230 7.84 -21.01 4.38
C ASN A 230 7.87 -19.93 5.48
N HIS A 231 7.78 -20.36 6.73
CA HIS A 231 7.75 -19.45 7.88
C HIS A 231 8.98 -18.53 7.93
N GLN A 232 10.17 -19.08 7.69
CA GLN A 232 11.40 -18.29 7.71
C GLN A 232 11.43 -17.26 6.58
N ALA A 233 11.01 -17.63 5.36
CA ALA A 233 10.93 -16.71 4.25
C ALA A 233 9.92 -15.56 4.51
N VAL A 234 8.76 -15.88 5.12
CA VAL A 234 7.78 -14.86 5.53
C VAL A 234 8.37 -13.89 6.54
N MET A 235 9.07 -14.39 7.58
CA MET A 235 9.67 -13.51 8.59
C MET A 235 10.81 -12.67 8.02
N MET A 236 11.61 -13.22 7.10
CA MET A 236 12.65 -12.46 6.39
C MET A 236 12.03 -11.35 5.52
N LYS A 237 10.94 -11.64 4.82
CA LYS A 237 10.22 -10.64 4.01
C LYS A 237 9.65 -9.52 4.87
N ILE A 238 9.05 -9.84 6.02
CA ILE A 238 8.53 -8.82 6.96
C ILE A 238 9.67 -7.91 7.44
N LYS A 239 10.81 -8.48 7.83
CA LYS A 239 11.99 -7.71 8.25
C LYS A 239 12.56 -6.85 7.12
N GLN A 240 12.57 -7.35 5.89
CA GLN A 240 12.97 -6.59 4.71
C GLN A 240 12.04 -5.39 4.50
N MET A 241 10.73 -5.61 4.60
CA MET A 241 9.74 -4.53 4.45
C MET A 241 9.85 -3.44 5.53
N ASP A 242 10.23 -3.83 6.75
CA ASP A 242 10.47 -2.88 7.83
C ASP A 242 11.65 -1.94 7.53
N GLN A 243 12.60 -2.40 6.72
CA GLN A 243 13.73 -1.59 6.22
C GLN A 243 13.35 -0.77 4.97
N ASP A 244 12.51 -1.33 4.09
CA ASP A 244 12.17 -0.73 2.79
C ASP A 244 11.11 0.36 2.90
N PHE A 245 10.15 0.22 3.82
CA PHE A 245 9.00 1.13 3.90
C PHE A 245 9.16 2.15 5.04
N ASP A 246 9.10 3.43 4.71
CA ASP A 246 9.07 4.53 5.69
C ASP A 246 7.80 4.51 6.54
N LEU A 247 6.66 4.09 5.97
CA LEU A 247 5.40 3.93 6.67
C LEU A 247 4.56 2.78 6.09
N VAL A 248 4.17 1.86 6.97
CA VAL A 248 3.12 0.87 6.69
C VAL A 248 1.88 1.27 7.47
N MET A 249 0.88 1.77 6.76
CA MET A 249 -0.40 2.20 7.31
C MET A 249 -1.30 1.00 7.64
N ILE A 250 -2.25 1.20 8.56
CA ILE A 250 -3.25 0.18 8.96
C ILE A 250 -4.65 0.74 8.69
N ALA A 251 -5.43 0.01 7.91
CA ALA A 251 -6.77 0.44 7.47
C ALA A 251 -7.76 0.62 8.64
N GLU A 252 -7.62 -0.14 9.71
CA GLU A 252 -8.44 -0.05 10.91
C GLU A 252 -8.11 1.18 11.77
N ASP A 253 -6.90 1.74 11.62
CA ASP A 253 -6.47 2.99 12.26
C ASP A 253 -6.11 4.04 11.19
N PHE A 254 -7.05 4.24 10.25
CA PHE A 254 -6.81 4.99 9.02
C PHE A 254 -6.47 6.45 9.27
N GLU A 255 -7.20 7.13 10.15
CA GLU A 255 -6.97 8.54 10.44
C GLU A 255 -5.61 8.78 11.11
N SER A 256 -5.19 7.93 12.06
CA SER A 256 -3.84 8.00 12.64
C SER A 256 -2.77 7.70 11.61
N SER A 257 -3.03 6.75 10.71
CA SER A 257 -2.14 6.41 9.60
C SER A 257 -1.95 7.61 8.66
N LEU A 258 -3.01 8.39 8.37
CA LEU A 258 -2.92 9.60 7.55
C LEU A 258 -2.19 10.75 8.26
N VAL A 259 -2.34 10.89 9.58
CA VAL A 259 -1.55 11.86 10.36
C VAL A 259 -0.06 11.53 10.27
N LEU A 260 0.33 10.27 10.46
CA LEU A 260 1.72 9.85 10.30
C LEU A 260 2.21 9.96 8.84
N LEU A 261 1.33 9.76 7.86
CA LEU A 261 1.65 9.99 6.46
C LEU A 261 1.98 11.47 6.18
N SER A 262 1.20 12.39 6.78
CA SER A 262 1.48 13.83 6.73
C SER A 262 2.89 14.15 7.26
N ASP A 263 3.27 13.54 8.40
CA ASP A 263 4.60 13.71 8.99
C ASP A 263 5.71 13.16 8.06
N VAL A 264 5.56 11.91 7.58
CA VAL A 264 6.56 11.24 6.73
C VAL A 264 6.78 11.95 5.40
N LEU A 265 5.71 12.50 4.82
CA LEU A 265 5.78 13.21 3.54
C LEU A 265 6.05 14.71 3.70
N CYS A 266 6.05 15.23 4.92
CA CYS A 266 6.10 16.68 5.18
C CYS A 266 5.03 17.45 4.42
N TRP A 267 3.84 16.86 4.28
CA TRP A 267 2.71 17.49 3.62
C TRP A 267 1.72 18.03 4.65
N PRO A 268 1.11 19.20 4.41
CA PRO A 268 0.11 19.74 5.32
C PRO A 268 -1.02 18.76 5.61
N LEU A 269 -1.48 18.68 6.85
CA LEU A 269 -2.57 17.77 7.27
C LEU A 269 -3.84 17.97 6.44
N ALA A 270 -4.13 19.18 6.01
CA ALA A 270 -5.26 19.50 5.13
C ALA A 270 -5.22 18.74 3.79
N ASN A 271 -4.05 18.37 3.30
CA ASN A 271 -3.90 17.59 2.07
C ASN A 271 -4.21 16.09 2.27
N MET A 272 -4.29 15.62 3.53
CA MET A 272 -4.72 14.27 3.87
C MET A 272 -6.24 14.10 3.89
N THR A 273 -7.00 15.16 3.61
CA THR A 273 -8.47 15.08 3.55
C THR A 273 -8.93 14.13 2.45
N SER A 274 -10.02 13.42 2.72
CA SER A 274 -10.54 12.41 1.79
C SER A 274 -12.03 12.13 2.02
N LEU A 275 -12.71 11.67 0.97
CA LEU A 275 -13.97 10.97 1.09
C LEU A 275 -13.68 9.46 1.16
N LYS A 276 -14.52 8.70 1.86
CA LYS A 276 -14.40 7.23 1.92
C LYS A 276 -14.77 6.58 0.58
N LEU A 277 -13.85 6.65 -0.37
CA LEU A 277 -14.03 6.05 -1.68
C LEU A 277 -14.05 4.52 -1.59
N ASN A 278 -14.89 3.88 -2.41
CA ASN A 278 -15.03 2.43 -2.47
C ASN A 278 -15.40 1.76 -1.14
N ALA A 279 -15.94 2.51 -0.17
CA ALA A 279 -16.48 1.94 1.06
C ALA A 279 -17.76 1.16 0.76
N ARG A 280 -17.78 -0.13 1.11
CA ARG A 280 -18.98 -0.95 0.91
C ARG A 280 -20.11 -0.51 1.84
N LYS A 281 -21.35 -0.64 1.35
CA LYS A 281 -22.54 -0.50 2.18
C LYS A 281 -22.49 -1.56 3.28
N LYS A 282 -22.92 -1.20 4.50
CA LYS A 282 -22.92 -2.15 5.65
C LYS A 282 -23.71 -3.43 5.36
N SER A 283 -24.76 -3.34 4.55
CA SER A 283 -25.59 -4.47 4.11
C SER A 283 -24.88 -5.41 3.12
N ALA A 284 -23.78 -4.99 2.53
CA ALA A 284 -23.00 -5.77 1.57
C ALA A 284 -21.75 -6.43 2.20
N ILE A 285 -21.62 -6.35 3.54
CA ILE A 285 -20.54 -7.01 4.28
C ILE A 285 -21.08 -8.36 4.80
N GLU A 286 -20.49 -9.42 4.31
CA GLU A 286 -20.83 -10.78 4.73
C GLU A 286 -20.21 -11.10 6.10
N LYS A 287 -21.05 -11.61 7.02
CA LYS A 287 -20.58 -12.00 8.34
C LYS A 287 -20.32 -13.50 8.35
N LEU A 288 -19.07 -13.87 8.42
CA LEU A 288 -18.65 -15.26 8.60
C LEU A 288 -18.98 -15.76 10.02
N SER A 289 -19.29 -17.07 10.13
CA SER A 289 -19.37 -17.74 11.42
C SER A 289 -18.02 -17.70 12.15
N GLN A 290 -18.04 -17.78 13.48
CA GLN A 290 -16.80 -17.82 14.28
C GLN A 290 -15.87 -18.97 13.87
N LYS A 291 -16.45 -20.11 13.49
CA LYS A 291 -15.71 -21.27 12.99
C LYS A 291 -14.99 -20.93 11.67
N SER A 292 -15.69 -20.32 10.73
CA SER A 292 -15.13 -19.95 9.43
C SER A 292 -14.10 -18.83 9.57
N GLN A 293 -14.31 -17.85 10.44
CA GLN A 293 -13.30 -16.84 10.75
C GLN A 293 -11.99 -17.47 11.24
N LYS A 294 -12.07 -18.48 12.14
CA LYS A 294 -10.89 -19.19 12.62
C LYS A 294 -10.18 -19.95 11.49
N ILE A 295 -10.93 -20.69 10.68
CA ILE A 295 -10.35 -21.44 9.53
C ILE A 295 -9.65 -20.46 8.57
N LEU A 296 -10.29 -19.36 8.26
CA LEU A 296 -9.75 -18.36 7.34
C LEU A 296 -8.51 -17.67 7.93
N LYS A 297 -8.53 -17.35 9.22
CA LYS A 297 -7.36 -16.79 9.93
C LYS A 297 -6.16 -17.75 9.88
N ASP A 298 -6.40 -19.03 10.16
CA ASP A 298 -5.34 -20.04 10.11
C ASP A 298 -4.80 -20.21 8.66
N TRP A 299 -5.67 -20.12 7.66
CA TRP A 299 -5.29 -20.21 6.26
C TRP A 299 -4.51 -18.98 5.78
N LEU A 300 -4.81 -17.78 6.27
CA LEU A 300 -4.14 -16.52 5.95
C LEU A 300 -2.99 -16.21 6.94
N TRP A 301 -2.42 -17.21 7.59
CA TRP A 301 -1.46 -17.07 8.67
C TRP A 301 -0.27 -16.15 8.34
N ALA A 302 0.20 -16.16 7.09
CA ALA A 302 1.36 -15.37 6.68
C ALA A 302 1.02 -13.87 6.61
N ASP A 303 -0.13 -13.50 6.04
CA ASP A 303 -0.61 -12.12 6.08
C ASP A 303 -0.92 -11.68 7.51
N TYR A 304 -1.37 -12.59 8.42
CA TYR A 304 -1.52 -12.23 9.83
C TYR A 304 -0.20 -11.93 10.50
N LYS A 305 0.89 -12.66 10.20
CA LYS A 305 2.24 -12.33 10.71
C LYS A 305 2.67 -10.95 10.26
N LEU A 306 2.44 -10.61 8.98
CA LEU A 306 2.70 -9.29 8.42
C LEU A 306 1.87 -8.21 9.13
N TYR A 307 0.56 -8.38 9.18
CA TYR A 307 -0.38 -7.42 9.75
C TYR A 307 -0.11 -7.16 11.25
N GLU A 308 0.06 -8.23 12.04
CA GLU A 308 0.33 -8.11 13.49
C GLU A 308 1.66 -7.41 13.77
N TYR A 309 2.68 -7.61 12.94
CA TYR A 309 3.96 -6.91 13.04
C TYR A 309 3.77 -5.41 12.81
N PHE A 310 3.25 -5.03 11.65
CA PHE A 310 3.13 -3.61 11.30
C PHE A 310 2.04 -2.85 12.08
N LYS A 311 1.06 -3.54 12.60
CA LYS A 311 0.14 -2.94 13.56
C LYS A 311 0.86 -2.48 14.85
N LYS A 312 1.83 -3.26 15.35
CA LYS A 312 2.68 -2.86 16.48
C LYS A 312 3.63 -1.73 16.11
N GLU A 313 4.21 -1.78 14.91
CA GLU A 313 5.09 -0.72 14.42
C GLU A 313 4.34 0.61 14.23
N LEU A 314 3.10 0.58 13.78
CA LEU A 314 2.26 1.78 13.71
C LEU A 314 2.04 2.39 15.11
N GLU A 315 1.71 1.56 16.11
CA GLU A 315 1.58 2.02 17.51
C GLU A 315 2.90 2.61 18.03
N HIS A 316 4.02 1.98 17.71
CA HIS A 316 5.34 2.49 18.07
C HIS A 316 5.61 3.86 17.43
N LYS A 317 5.34 4.02 16.12
CA LYS A 317 5.48 5.30 15.40
C LYS A 317 4.57 6.39 16.00
N LYS A 318 3.33 6.08 16.37
CA LYS A 318 2.42 7.01 17.07
C LYS A 318 2.99 7.51 18.39
N ASN A 319 3.65 6.61 19.16
CA ASN A 319 4.28 6.99 20.42
C ASN A 319 5.49 7.91 20.21
N ILE A 320 6.35 7.60 19.23
CA ILE A 320 7.52 8.44 18.87
C ILE A 320 7.05 9.83 18.39
N SER A 321 6.00 9.88 17.60
CA SER A 321 5.42 11.14 17.09
C SER A 321 4.64 11.92 18.14
N GLY A 322 4.55 11.46 19.38
CA GLY A 322 3.78 12.08 20.44
C GLY A 322 2.30 11.72 20.38
N LEU A 323 1.87 10.73 21.16
CA LEU A 323 0.51 10.15 21.12
C LEU A 323 -0.60 11.21 21.30
N GLN A 324 -0.39 12.23 22.14
CA GLN A 324 -1.36 13.31 22.36
C GLN A 324 -1.49 14.21 21.13
N ARG A 325 -0.36 14.54 20.48
CA ARG A 325 -0.34 15.28 19.22
C ARG A 325 -1.10 14.52 18.14
N VAL A 326 -0.77 13.25 17.93
CA VAL A 326 -1.45 12.41 16.92
C VAL A 326 -2.97 12.36 17.16
N ARG A 327 -3.42 12.22 18.43
CA ARG A 327 -4.85 12.25 18.77
C ARG A 327 -5.50 13.60 18.44
N LYS A 328 -4.83 14.69 18.74
CA LYS A 328 -5.30 16.05 18.41
C LYS A 328 -5.43 16.23 16.89
N ASP A 329 -4.43 15.79 16.14
CA ASP A 329 -4.40 15.92 14.69
C ASP A 329 -5.42 14.99 14.00
N VAL A 330 -5.70 13.82 14.55
CA VAL A 330 -6.82 12.95 14.11
C VAL A 330 -8.17 13.67 14.29
N VAL A 331 -8.38 14.39 15.39
CA VAL A 331 -9.61 15.18 15.60
C VAL A 331 -9.69 16.31 14.57
N GLU A 332 -8.59 16.98 14.29
CA GLU A 332 -8.54 18.04 13.29
C GLU A 332 -8.77 17.49 11.88
N LEU A 333 -8.13 16.39 11.51
CA LEU A 333 -8.35 15.74 10.20
C LEU A 333 -9.83 15.34 9.99
N LYS A 334 -10.49 14.84 11.03
CA LYS A 334 -11.93 14.53 10.96
C LYS A 334 -12.77 15.77 10.69
N LYS A 335 -12.50 16.88 11.34
CA LYS A 335 -13.18 18.17 11.06
C LYS A 335 -12.96 18.63 9.63
N LEU A 336 -11.71 18.53 9.15
CA LEU A 336 -11.38 18.86 7.76
C LEU A 336 -12.11 17.96 6.76
N ASN A 337 -12.23 16.66 7.04
CA ASN A 337 -13.01 15.72 6.22
C ASN A 337 -14.51 16.04 6.23
N ASP A 338 -15.08 16.39 7.39
CA ASP A 338 -16.48 16.81 7.50
C ASP A 338 -16.71 18.08 6.68
N LYS A 339 -15.81 19.06 6.75
CA LYS A 339 -15.87 20.27 5.92
C LYS A 339 -15.85 19.93 4.43
N VAL A 340 -14.92 19.09 3.97
CA VAL A 340 -14.89 18.64 2.56
C VAL A 340 -16.20 17.97 2.16
N LYS A 341 -16.75 17.12 3.03
CA LYS A 341 -18.02 16.44 2.79
C LYS A 341 -19.16 17.46 2.67
N ASP A 342 -19.27 18.42 3.57
CA ASP A 342 -20.33 19.43 3.58
C ASP A 342 -20.24 20.39 2.39
N GLU A 343 -19.03 20.72 1.94
CA GLU A 343 -18.79 21.63 0.83
C GLU A 343 -18.90 20.96 -0.54
N CYS A 344 -18.57 19.67 -0.65
CA CYS A 344 -18.39 18.98 -1.92
C CYS A 344 -19.44 17.91 -2.21
N VAL A 345 -20.10 17.35 -1.20
CA VAL A 345 -21.04 16.25 -1.39
C VAL A 345 -22.47 16.76 -1.34
N LEU A 346 -23.16 16.78 -2.48
CA LEU A 346 -24.57 17.16 -2.56
C LEU A 346 -25.49 16.06 -2.04
N GLU A 347 -25.13 14.79 -2.27
CA GLU A 347 -25.93 13.64 -1.88
C GLU A 347 -25.09 12.36 -1.79
N VAL A 348 -25.40 11.49 -0.82
CA VAL A 348 -24.92 10.11 -0.79
C VAL A 348 -25.91 9.24 -1.58
N VAL A 349 -25.51 8.80 -2.76
CA VAL A 349 -26.42 8.24 -3.76
C VAL A 349 -26.61 6.74 -3.56
N LYS A 350 -27.86 6.29 -3.58
CA LYS A 350 -28.22 4.87 -3.60
C LYS A 350 -28.29 4.28 -5.02
N ASN A 351 -28.68 5.10 -5.99
CA ASN A 351 -28.82 4.73 -7.38
C ASN A 351 -27.78 5.47 -8.25
N THR A 352 -26.77 4.76 -8.70
CA THR A 352 -25.65 5.33 -9.48
C THR A 352 -26.03 5.79 -10.89
N LYS A 353 -27.24 5.45 -11.38
CA LYS A 353 -27.71 5.90 -12.71
C LYS A 353 -27.91 7.41 -12.80
N THR A 354 -27.97 8.10 -11.66
CA THR A 354 -28.13 9.57 -11.60
C THR A 354 -26.80 10.31 -11.60
N LEU A 355 -25.67 9.60 -11.59
CA LEU A 355 -24.33 10.17 -11.61
C LEU A 355 -23.83 10.31 -13.04
N SER A 356 -23.02 11.33 -13.30
CA SER A 356 -22.20 11.36 -14.51
C SER A 356 -21.18 10.21 -14.49
N SER A 357 -20.71 9.79 -15.67
CA SER A 357 -19.81 8.63 -15.85
C SER A 357 -18.59 8.69 -14.93
N ASP A 358 -18.05 9.88 -14.72
CA ASP A 358 -16.82 10.13 -13.97
C ASP A 358 -16.93 9.76 -12.49
N PHE A 359 -18.15 9.75 -11.93
CA PHE A 359 -18.41 9.49 -10.52
C PHE A 359 -19.08 8.14 -10.25
N VAL A 360 -19.29 7.33 -11.29
CA VAL A 360 -19.87 6.00 -11.11
C VAL A 360 -18.84 5.07 -10.48
N PRO A 361 -19.11 4.52 -9.28
CA PRO A 361 -18.20 3.59 -8.65
C PRO A 361 -18.16 2.26 -9.39
N TRP A 362 -17.08 1.52 -9.23
CA TRP A 362 -16.89 0.21 -9.83
C TRP A 362 -18.01 -0.80 -9.50
N SER A 363 -18.56 -0.77 -8.29
CA SER A 363 -19.59 -1.70 -7.84
C SER A 363 -20.80 -0.96 -7.27
N LYS A 364 -22.00 -1.50 -7.53
CA LYS A 364 -23.25 -1.04 -6.91
C LYS A 364 -23.28 -1.18 -5.38
N ASP A 365 -22.40 -1.99 -4.82
CA ASP A 365 -22.33 -2.32 -3.39
C ASP A 365 -21.47 -1.34 -2.60
N VAL A 366 -20.84 -0.37 -3.25
CA VAL A 366 -20.10 0.71 -2.61
C VAL A 366 -20.92 1.98 -2.47
N LEU A 367 -20.49 2.85 -1.57
CA LEU A 367 -21.04 4.20 -1.43
C LEU A 367 -20.67 5.02 -2.67
N ALA A 368 -21.60 5.79 -3.16
CA ALA A 368 -21.41 6.74 -4.24
C ALA A 368 -21.82 8.14 -3.77
N PHE A 369 -21.15 9.15 -4.28
CA PHE A 369 -21.37 10.55 -3.92
C PHE A 369 -21.75 11.34 -5.16
N LYS A 370 -22.81 12.16 -5.06
CA LYS A 370 -23.05 13.21 -6.01
C LYS A 370 -22.25 14.42 -5.59
N ILE A 371 -21.26 14.75 -6.39
CA ILE A 371 -20.29 15.83 -6.11
C ILE A 371 -20.80 17.15 -6.67
N ASP A 372 -20.48 18.24 -6.03
CA ASP A 372 -20.70 19.60 -6.54
C ASP A 372 -19.65 19.91 -7.62
N GLU A 373 -19.98 19.60 -8.86
CA GLU A 373 -19.11 19.80 -10.03
C GLU A 373 -18.92 21.28 -10.40
N SER A 374 -19.68 22.20 -9.79
CA SER A 374 -19.47 23.64 -9.99
C SER A 374 -18.18 24.15 -9.30
N LYS A 375 -17.61 23.35 -8.41
CA LYS A 375 -16.38 23.63 -7.69
C LYS A 375 -15.25 22.70 -8.16
N ASP A 376 -14.30 23.22 -8.89
CA ASP A 376 -13.19 22.45 -9.45
C ASP A 376 -12.44 21.61 -8.39
N THR A 377 -12.26 22.15 -7.18
CA THR A 377 -11.59 21.45 -6.08
C THR A 377 -12.36 20.22 -5.60
N CYS A 378 -13.68 20.19 -5.73
CA CYS A 378 -14.55 19.12 -5.27
C CYS A 378 -14.51 17.88 -6.17
N LYS A 379 -14.35 18.09 -7.48
CA LYS A 379 -14.36 17.03 -8.49
C LYS A 379 -13.42 15.88 -8.11
N TYR A 380 -12.20 16.19 -7.74
CA TYR A 380 -11.15 15.20 -7.50
C TYR A 380 -11.27 14.44 -6.19
N PHE A 381 -12.18 14.82 -5.29
CA PHE A 381 -12.50 14.02 -4.10
C PHE A 381 -13.42 12.84 -4.40
N GLY A 382 -14.26 12.92 -5.42
CA GLY A 382 -15.27 11.91 -5.70
C GLY A 382 -15.14 11.21 -7.05
N ILE A 383 -14.28 11.70 -7.93
CA ILE A 383 -14.05 11.09 -9.25
C ILE A 383 -13.61 9.62 -9.13
N SER A 384 -14.09 8.77 -10.02
CA SER A 384 -13.66 7.36 -10.03
C SER A 384 -12.19 7.22 -10.39
N GLU A 385 -11.55 6.19 -9.86
CA GLU A 385 -10.11 5.95 -10.03
C GLU A 385 -9.68 5.99 -11.50
N ASN A 386 -10.40 5.29 -12.37
CA ASN A 386 -10.01 5.22 -13.78
C ASN A 386 -10.11 6.58 -14.48
N HIS A 387 -11.16 7.35 -14.24
CA HIS A 387 -11.31 8.68 -14.85
C HIS A 387 -10.28 9.67 -14.31
N PHE A 388 -9.92 9.56 -13.03
CA PHE A 388 -8.84 10.40 -12.48
C PHE A 388 -7.48 10.05 -13.12
N ILE A 389 -7.18 8.78 -13.27
CA ILE A 389 -5.95 8.33 -13.94
C ILE A 389 -5.88 8.80 -15.40
N GLU A 390 -7.00 8.69 -16.15
CA GLU A 390 -7.07 9.23 -17.53
C GLU A 390 -6.78 10.73 -17.55
N HIS A 391 -7.42 11.48 -16.68
CA HIS A 391 -7.20 12.92 -16.57
C HIS A 391 -5.74 13.28 -16.25
N LEU A 392 -5.13 12.59 -15.28
CA LEU A 392 -3.70 12.78 -14.96
C LEU A 392 -2.80 12.47 -16.14
N ARG A 393 -3.14 11.46 -16.93
CA ARG A 393 -2.40 11.05 -18.11
C ARG A 393 -2.40 12.14 -19.18
N GLU A 394 -3.56 12.72 -19.44
CA GLU A 394 -3.72 13.83 -20.37
C GLU A 394 -2.93 15.06 -19.92
N LEU A 395 -3.09 15.48 -18.68
CA LEU A 395 -2.36 16.60 -18.09
C LEU A 395 -0.85 16.41 -18.14
N GLN A 396 -0.34 15.23 -17.75
CA GLN A 396 1.07 14.93 -17.78
C GLN A 396 1.63 14.96 -19.19
N MET A 397 0.94 14.34 -20.15
CA MET A 397 1.39 14.32 -21.55
C MET A 397 1.43 15.72 -22.13
N GLU A 398 0.42 16.56 -21.87
CA GLU A 398 0.39 17.94 -22.35
C GLU A 398 1.53 18.78 -21.75
N ARG A 399 1.72 18.68 -20.42
CA ARG A 399 2.80 19.39 -19.72
C ARG A 399 4.19 18.99 -20.23
N LEU A 400 4.46 17.70 -20.36
CA LEU A 400 5.74 17.19 -20.84
C LEU A 400 6.03 17.61 -22.29
N LYS A 401 4.99 17.64 -23.15
CA LYS A 401 5.13 18.17 -24.53
C LYS A 401 5.49 19.65 -24.54
N LYS A 402 4.79 20.49 -23.75
CA LYS A 402 5.10 21.92 -23.60
C LYS A 402 6.52 22.12 -23.09
N TRP A 403 6.92 21.40 -22.07
CA TRP A 403 8.27 21.47 -21.53
C TRP A 403 9.34 21.14 -22.59
N ARG A 404 9.17 20.08 -23.37
CA ARG A 404 10.11 19.69 -24.44
C ARG A 404 10.21 20.71 -25.55
N LEU A 405 9.14 21.45 -25.80
CA LEU A 405 9.09 22.51 -26.82
C LEU A 405 9.57 23.88 -26.29
N ASN A 406 9.98 23.95 -25.00
CA ASN A 406 10.33 25.20 -24.32
C ASN A 406 9.19 26.26 -24.34
N LEU A 407 7.92 25.84 -24.31
CA LEU A 407 6.71 26.67 -24.32
C LEU A 407 6.14 26.90 -22.92
#